data_8ca0e7b64b5e317b6ba4ab70987f52f0
#
_entry.id   8ca0e7b64b5e317b6ba4ab70987f52f0
#
_cell.length_a   1.000
_cell.length_b   1.000
_cell.length_c   1.000
_cell.angle_alpha   90.00
_cell.angle_beta   90.00
_cell.angle_gamma   90.00
#
_symmetry.space_group_name_H-M   'P 1'
#
loop_
_entity.id
_entity.type
_entity.pdbx_description
1 polymer ?
#
loop_
_entity_poly.entity_id
_entity_poly.type
_entity_poly.pdbx_seq_one_letter_code
_entity_poly.pdbx_strand_id
1 'polypeptide(L)'
;MKIHLVSGLLLLLITASCSQKDATKKVVSFYHWKSKATINQQYQQALKSTNTHKIYLHYFDIVSEHEANWYDDGIFPTYVLKEVDPAYQNFEIVPVVYITNQVFQVSNLEVQKLSNRIKDLVHQISQKHFKKDISQIQIDCDWTESTKYAYFELLESLSDEFDLDVTIRLHQIKFKEKTGVPPVKKGTLMVYNVGDLKDFDQNSILQNSIVKQYITADTKYPMPLNIALPLFSQTVIKNKDNKIKIINSVDRPTFENDKHFKQINTSQFEVVKDTLYKGFYLSEAYGIKLEELAVTEIVDSYNTIKQSKLITNEILFYHLDKNSLSNINLSELVEKL
;
A
#
# COMPACT_ATOMS: atom_id res chain seq x y z
N MET A 1 35.53 18.70 -79.61
CA MET A 1 35.79 18.96 -78.18
C MET A 1 34.48 18.70 -77.43
N LYS A 2 34.33 17.51 -76.86
CA LYS A 2 33.08 17.06 -76.22
C LYS A 2 33.25 17.18 -74.70
N ILE A 3 32.42 18.01 -74.09
CA ILE A 3 32.34 18.17 -72.64
C ILE A 3 31.32 17.20 -72.11
N HIS A 4 31.78 16.25 -71.25
CA HIS A 4 30.91 15.31 -70.55
C HIS A 4 30.45 15.95 -69.26
N LEU A 5 29.11 16.14 -69.13
CA LEU A 5 28.45 16.56 -67.93
C LEU A 5 28.24 15.28 -67.06
N VAL A 6 28.87 15.20 -65.89
CA VAL A 6 28.65 14.16 -64.91
C VAL A 6 27.63 14.67 -63.92
N SER A 7 26.40 14.13 -64.00
CA SER A 7 25.32 14.39 -63.05
C SER A 7 25.55 13.55 -61.78
N GLY A 8 25.97 14.15 -60.70
CA GLY A 8 26.05 13.51 -59.38
C GLY A 8 24.65 13.44 -58.71
N LEU A 9 24.11 12.23 -58.63
CA LEU A 9 22.89 11.96 -57.89
C LEU A 9 23.21 11.82 -56.39
N LEU A 10 22.92 12.88 -55.61
CA LEU A 10 23.09 12.88 -54.17
C LEU A 10 21.93 12.13 -53.51
N LEU A 11 22.16 10.90 -53.07
CA LEU A 11 21.18 10.06 -52.37
C LEU A 11 21.12 10.52 -50.92
N LEU A 12 20.06 11.30 -50.54
CA LEU A 12 19.79 11.67 -49.16
C LEU A 12 19.23 10.44 -48.43
N LEU A 13 20.06 9.76 -47.64
CA LEU A 13 19.66 8.77 -46.66
C LEU A 13 19.01 9.46 -45.47
N ILE A 14 17.68 9.58 -45.45
CA ILE A 14 16.90 9.95 -44.27
C ILE A 14 16.95 8.76 -43.30
N THR A 15 17.88 8.79 -42.37
CA THR A 15 17.83 7.91 -41.19
C THR A 15 16.68 8.36 -40.31
N ALA A 16 15.53 7.68 -40.48
CA ALA A 16 14.46 7.74 -39.49
C ALA A 16 15.00 7.14 -38.17
N SER A 17 15.60 7.97 -37.34
CA SER A 17 15.88 7.62 -35.95
C SER A 17 14.52 7.45 -35.27
N CYS A 18 14.02 6.21 -35.22
CA CYS A 18 13.01 5.84 -34.26
C CYS A 18 13.61 6.09 -32.87
N SER A 19 13.30 7.23 -32.30
CA SER A 19 13.44 7.44 -30.86
C SER A 19 12.52 6.42 -30.18
N GLN A 20 13.07 5.22 -29.92
CA GLN A 20 12.50 4.39 -28.87
C GLN A 20 12.52 5.27 -27.62
N LYS A 21 11.35 5.77 -27.22
CA LYS A 21 11.16 6.24 -25.85
C LYS A 21 11.59 5.07 -24.98
N ASP A 22 12.72 5.19 -24.32
CA ASP A 22 13.12 4.28 -23.25
C ASP A 22 11.93 4.22 -22.31
N ALA A 23 11.18 3.12 -22.38
CA ALA A 23 10.16 2.83 -21.40
C ALA A 23 10.94 2.72 -20.08
N THR A 24 10.84 3.77 -19.26
CA THR A 24 11.54 3.84 -17.97
C THR A 24 11.24 2.55 -17.22
N LYS A 25 12.30 1.77 -16.95
CA LYS A 25 12.19 0.46 -16.33
C LYS A 25 11.39 0.59 -15.03
N LYS A 26 10.34 -0.22 -14.89
CA LYS A 26 9.55 -0.27 -13.65
C LYS A 26 10.44 -0.68 -12.49
N VAL A 27 10.30 -0.02 -11.37
CA VAL A 27 10.93 -0.36 -10.10
C VAL A 27 9.88 -1.02 -9.23
N VAL A 28 10.15 -2.23 -8.76
CA VAL A 28 9.21 -2.97 -7.89
C VAL A 28 9.75 -2.99 -6.48
N SER A 29 8.90 -2.59 -5.56
CA SER A 29 9.15 -2.59 -4.11
C SER A 29 8.02 -3.32 -3.38
N PHE A 30 8.24 -3.74 -2.16
CA PHE A 30 7.24 -4.41 -1.34
C PHE A 30 7.10 -3.76 0.01
N TYR A 31 5.89 -3.75 0.53
CA TYR A 31 5.65 -3.60 1.95
C TYR A 31 5.88 -4.93 2.67
N HIS A 32 6.54 -4.87 3.81
CA HIS A 32 6.51 -5.96 4.78
C HIS A 32 5.84 -5.46 6.07
N TRP A 33 4.58 -5.83 6.25
CA TRP A 33 3.70 -5.29 7.29
C TRP A 33 3.53 -6.27 8.45
N LYS A 34 4.64 -6.60 9.14
CA LYS A 34 4.66 -7.50 10.29
C LYS A 34 5.70 -7.06 11.32
N SER A 35 5.42 -7.27 12.60
CA SER A 35 6.37 -6.98 13.68
C SER A 35 7.58 -7.95 13.74
N LYS A 36 7.53 -9.05 12.98
CA LYS A 36 8.64 -9.96 12.74
C LYS A 36 8.90 -10.02 11.25
N ALA A 37 10.00 -9.42 10.82
CA ALA A 37 10.42 -9.40 9.43
C ALA A 37 11.25 -10.66 9.12
N THR A 38 10.58 -11.77 8.85
CA THR A 38 11.19 -13.03 8.45
C THR A 38 11.10 -13.24 6.94
N ILE A 39 12.11 -13.88 6.34
CA ILE A 39 12.10 -14.25 4.93
C ILE A 39 11.84 -15.76 4.80
N ASN A 40 10.85 -16.11 3.99
CA ASN A 40 10.57 -17.50 3.58
C ASN A 40 10.85 -17.69 2.10
N GLN A 41 10.71 -18.92 1.60
CA GLN A 41 10.99 -19.25 0.21
C GLN A 41 10.13 -18.46 -0.78
N GLN A 42 8.84 -18.26 -0.49
CA GLN A 42 7.92 -17.49 -1.35
C GLN A 42 8.35 -16.01 -1.43
N TYR A 43 8.77 -15.42 -0.30
CA TYR A 43 9.27 -14.04 -0.29
C TYR A 43 10.56 -13.91 -1.09
N GLN A 44 11.51 -14.86 -0.92
CA GLN A 44 12.75 -14.88 -1.70
C GLN A 44 12.47 -14.96 -3.20
N GLN A 45 11.54 -15.83 -3.61
CA GLN A 45 11.14 -15.97 -5.01
C GLN A 45 10.50 -14.69 -5.54
N ALA A 46 9.59 -14.06 -4.79
CA ALA A 46 8.95 -12.81 -5.15
C ALA A 46 9.97 -11.69 -5.35
N LEU A 47 10.84 -11.47 -4.37
CA LEU A 47 11.87 -10.42 -4.41
C LEU A 47 12.85 -10.63 -5.56
N LYS A 48 13.26 -11.88 -5.82
CA LYS A 48 14.17 -12.24 -6.92
C LYS A 48 13.51 -12.07 -8.28
N SER A 49 12.28 -12.58 -8.45
CA SER A 49 11.57 -12.55 -9.75
C SER A 49 11.23 -11.13 -10.21
N THR A 50 11.08 -10.20 -9.28
CA THR A 50 10.80 -8.78 -9.55
C THR A 50 12.05 -7.90 -9.53
N ASN A 51 13.23 -8.47 -9.28
CA ASN A 51 14.47 -7.72 -9.09
C ASN A 51 14.34 -6.59 -8.06
N THR A 52 13.67 -6.88 -6.95
CA THR A 52 13.43 -5.90 -5.88
C THR A 52 14.70 -5.64 -5.09
N HIS A 53 15.00 -4.36 -4.88
CA HIS A 53 16.13 -3.90 -4.07
C HIS A 53 15.71 -3.06 -2.87
N LYS A 54 14.45 -2.63 -2.81
CA LYS A 54 13.91 -1.75 -1.77
C LYS A 54 12.69 -2.40 -1.10
N ILE A 55 12.65 -2.32 0.23
CA ILE A 55 11.55 -2.82 1.05
C ILE A 55 11.05 -1.73 1.98
N TYR A 56 9.75 -1.48 1.95
CA TYR A 56 9.04 -0.62 2.89
C TYR A 56 8.66 -1.47 4.09
N LEU A 57 9.42 -1.32 5.18
CA LEU A 57 9.32 -2.17 6.35
C LEU A 57 8.57 -1.45 7.47
N HIS A 58 7.46 -2.05 7.89
CA HIS A 58 6.70 -1.55 9.04
C HIS A 58 7.55 -1.54 10.31
N TYR A 59 7.74 -0.37 10.91
CA TYR A 59 8.52 -0.22 12.14
C TYR A 59 7.63 -0.20 13.37
N PHE A 60 6.59 0.59 13.38
CA PHE A 60 5.62 0.70 14.48
C PHE A 60 4.39 1.52 14.06
N ASP A 61 3.34 1.37 14.87
CA ASP A 61 2.17 2.24 14.83
C ASP A 61 2.27 3.26 15.95
N ILE A 62 1.72 4.47 15.75
CA ILE A 62 1.43 5.43 16.80
C ILE A 62 -0.08 5.51 16.96
N VAL A 63 -0.54 5.28 18.17
CA VAL A 63 -1.96 5.31 18.54
C VAL A 63 -2.21 6.30 19.68
N SER A 64 -3.46 6.71 19.84
CA SER A 64 -3.92 7.44 21.03
C SER A 64 -5.04 6.68 21.70
N GLU A 65 -4.95 6.49 23.01
CA GLU A 65 -6.00 5.90 23.84
C GLU A 65 -6.21 6.75 25.08
N HIS A 66 -7.43 7.23 25.30
CA HIS A 66 -7.78 8.07 26.43
C HIS A 66 -7.74 7.34 27.79
N GLU A 67 -7.82 6.01 27.76
CA GLU A 67 -7.83 5.19 28.98
C GLU A 67 -6.45 4.60 29.34
N ALA A 68 -5.43 4.82 28.53
CA ALA A 68 -4.10 4.31 28.79
C ALA A 68 -3.37 5.17 29.83
N ASN A 69 -3.66 4.94 31.10
CA ASN A 69 -3.02 5.61 32.25
C ASN A 69 -1.50 5.38 32.38
N TRP A 70 -0.89 4.70 31.43
CA TRP A 70 0.54 4.37 31.44
C TRP A 70 1.42 5.43 30.78
N TYR A 71 0.85 6.24 29.87
CA TYR A 71 1.56 7.33 29.17
C TYR A 71 0.90 8.66 29.47
N ASP A 72 1.69 9.67 29.83
CA ASP A 72 1.22 10.97 30.29
C ASP A 72 0.28 11.71 29.32
N ASP A 73 0.47 11.49 28.02
CA ASP A 73 -0.31 12.12 26.95
C ASP A 73 -1.22 11.15 26.18
N GLY A 74 -1.29 9.89 26.60
CA GLY A 74 -2.10 8.86 25.95
C GLY A 74 -1.64 8.50 24.53
N ILE A 75 -0.48 8.97 24.07
CA ILE A 75 0.08 8.71 22.75
C ILE A 75 1.30 7.80 22.87
N PHE A 76 1.27 6.64 22.22
CA PHE A 76 2.32 5.64 22.38
C PHE A 76 2.51 4.75 21.15
N PRO A 77 3.69 4.13 20.97
CA PRO A 77 3.95 3.18 19.91
C PRO A 77 3.39 1.81 20.23
N THR A 78 2.80 1.17 19.22
CA THR A 78 2.37 -0.23 19.25
C THR A 78 2.94 -1.01 18.06
N TYR A 79 2.80 -2.32 18.06
CA TYR A 79 3.26 -3.22 16.99
C TYR A 79 4.71 -2.98 16.55
N VAL A 80 5.56 -2.55 17.48
CA VAL A 80 6.97 -2.24 17.21
C VAL A 80 7.70 -3.46 16.62
N LEU A 81 8.54 -3.22 15.61
CA LEU A 81 9.38 -4.22 14.95
C LEU A 81 10.28 -4.93 15.95
N LYS A 82 10.11 -6.26 16.09
CA LYS A 82 10.75 -7.07 17.13
C LYS A 82 11.98 -7.82 16.63
N GLU A 83 11.85 -8.41 15.45
CA GLU A 83 12.84 -9.32 14.87
C GLU A 83 12.97 -9.02 13.38
N VAL A 84 14.22 -9.07 12.88
CA VAL A 84 14.54 -8.88 11.46
C VAL A 84 15.50 -9.98 11.04
N ASP A 85 15.14 -10.70 9.96
CA ASP A 85 16.00 -11.70 9.34
C ASP A 85 17.24 -11.01 8.77
N PRO A 86 18.46 -11.56 8.97
CA PRO A 86 19.71 -10.99 8.44
C PRO A 86 19.68 -10.73 6.92
N ALA A 87 18.89 -11.47 6.14
CA ALA A 87 18.76 -11.26 4.72
C ALA A 87 18.24 -9.86 4.33
N TYR A 88 17.52 -9.16 5.24
CA TYR A 88 17.08 -7.78 5.00
C TYR A 88 18.23 -6.77 4.92
N GLN A 89 19.42 -7.11 5.39
CA GLN A 89 20.63 -6.28 5.25
C GLN A 89 21.02 -6.03 3.77
N ASN A 90 20.54 -6.89 2.85
CA ASN A 90 20.84 -6.79 1.42
C ASN A 90 19.90 -5.83 0.67
N PHE A 91 18.94 -5.24 1.37
CA PHE A 91 17.93 -4.35 0.77
C PHE A 91 18.11 -2.91 1.29
N GLU A 92 17.71 -1.96 0.48
CA GLU A 92 17.39 -0.61 0.92
C GLU A 92 16.10 -0.69 1.75
N ILE A 93 16.18 -0.28 3.02
CA ILE A 93 15.04 -0.31 3.93
C ILE A 93 14.47 1.10 4.06
N VAL A 94 13.18 1.22 3.79
CA VAL A 94 12.39 2.42 4.08
C VAL A 94 11.50 2.10 5.27
N PRO A 95 11.80 2.63 6.47
CA PRO A 95 10.91 2.52 7.63
C PRO A 95 9.54 3.09 7.33
N VAL A 96 8.48 2.35 7.68
CA VAL A 96 7.11 2.85 7.61
C VAL A 96 6.57 3.02 9.02
N VAL A 97 6.14 4.23 9.34
CA VAL A 97 5.48 4.58 10.60
C VAL A 97 4.02 4.86 10.31
N TYR A 98 3.14 4.04 10.84
CA TYR A 98 1.71 4.28 10.75
C TYR A 98 1.24 5.13 11.93
N ILE A 99 0.47 6.18 11.65
CA ILE A 99 -0.07 7.07 12.67
C ILE A 99 -1.58 7.11 12.51
N THR A 100 -2.29 6.66 13.53
CA THR A 100 -3.77 6.73 13.50
C THR A 100 -4.23 8.18 13.50
N ASN A 101 -5.26 8.49 12.71
CA ASN A 101 -5.80 9.86 12.61
C ASN A 101 -6.27 10.42 13.97
N GLN A 102 -6.63 9.55 14.92
CA GLN A 102 -7.04 9.92 16.28
C GLN A 102 -5.92 10.64 17.06
N VAL A 103 -4.65 10.36 16.78
CA VAL A 103 -3.51 11.06 17.39
C VAL A 103 -3.62 12.58 17.15
N PHE A 104 -4.01 12.98 15.93
CA PHE A 104 -4.16 14.39 15.55
C PHE A 104 -5.46 15.03 16.02
N GLN A 105 -6.31 14.29 16.74
CA GLN A 105 -7.54 14.78 17.38
C GLN A 105 -7.34 15.07 18.87
N VAL A 106 -6.18 14.74 19.44
CA VAL A 106 -5.84 15.01 20.83
C VAL A 106 -5.73 16.51 21.05
N SER A 107 -6.50 17.05 22.00
CA SER A 107 -6.68 18.50 22.19
C SER A 107 -5.38 19.27 22.49
N ASN A 108 -4.41 18.63 23.16
CA ASN A 108 -3.15 19.24 23.56
C ASN A 108 -1.97 18.50 22.92
N LEU A 109 -2.08 18.13 21.65
CA LEU A 109 -1.00 17.45 20.93
C LEU A 109 0.23 18.35 20.84
N GLU A 110 1.32 17.92 21.46
CA GLU A 110 2.65 18.54 21.30
C GLU A 110 3.36 17.94 20.08
N VAL A 111 3.12 18.51 18.90
CA VAL A 111 3.62 17.97 17.61
C VAL A 111 5.13 17.80 17.63
N GLN A 112 5.89 18.76 18.19
CA GLN A 112 7.35 18.67 18.27
C GLN A 112 7.82 17.52 19.18
N LYS A 113 7.13 17.27 20.29
CA LYS A 113 7.40 16.13 21.17
C LYS A 113 7.13 14.81 20.47
N LEU A 114 6.03 14.72 19.72
CA LEU A 114 5.70 13.55 18.91
C LEU A 114 6.76 13.32 17.82
N SER A 115 7.18 14.37 17.10
CA SER A 115 8.24 14.30 16.10
C SER A 115 9.54 13.73 16.68
N ASN A 116 10.00 14.27 17.82
CA ASN A 116 11.23 13.80 18.47
C ASN A 116 11.15 12.33 18.87
N ARG A 117 10.01 11.88 19.44
CA ARG A 117 9.78 10.47 19.76
C ARG A 117 9.86 9.56 18.55
N ILE A 118 9.28 9.98 17.41
CA ILE A 118 9.34 9.23 16.16
C ILE A 118 10.77 9.13 15.67
N LYS A 119 11.51 10.25 15.63
CA LYS A 119 12.92 10.28 15.24
C LYS A 119 13.77 9.33 16.10
N ASP A 120 13.67 9.46 17.41
CA ASP A 120 14.41 8.62 18.37
C ASP A 120 14.12 7.12 18.18
N LEU A 121 12.84 6.76 18.01
CA LEU A 121 12.45 5.36 17.86
C LEU A 121 12.87 4.78 16.51
N VAL A 122 12.76 5.55 15.42
CA VAL A 122 13.28 5.16 14.10
C VAL A 122 14.78 4.88 14.19
N HIS A 123 15.56 5.76 14.80
CA HIS A 123 17.00 5.56 14.98
C HIS A 123 17.31 4.33 15.83
N GLN A 124 16.65 4.16 16.98
CA GLN A 124 16.84 3.01 17.85
C GLN A 124 16.59 1.68 17.13
N ILE A 125 15.49 1.58 16.39
CA ILE A 125 15.15 0.38 15.63
C ILE A 125 16.18 0.14 14.51
N SER A 126 16.55 1.18 13.77
CA SER A 126 17.51 1.11 12.67
C SER A 126 18.89 0.68 13.14
N GLN A 127 19.39 1.27 14.22
CA GLN A 127 20.66 0.90 14.82
C GLN A 127 20.63 -0.52 15.41
N LYS A 128 19.53 -0.90 16.06
CA LYS A 128 19.38 -2.25 16.63
C LYS A 128 19.45 -3.34 15.56
N HIS A 129 18.71 -3.18 14.46
CA HIS A 129 18.49 -4.23 13.48
C HIS A 129 19.41 -4.12 12.26
N PHE A 130 19.77 -2.93 11.84
CA PHE A 130 20.49 -2.71 10.57
C PHE A 130 21.90 -2.14 10.75
N LYS A 131 22.23 -1.60 11.94
CA LYS A 131 23.51 -0.92 12.22
C LYS A 131 23.81 0.22 11.24
N LYS A 132 22.76 0.89 10.77
CA LYS A 132 22.81 1.98 9.79
C LYS A 132 21.91 3.12 10.22
N ASP A 133 22.29 4.33 9.82
CA ASP A 133 21.39 5.46 9.85
C ASP A 133 20.48 5.41 8.61
N ILE A 134 19.24 5.77 8.80
CA ILE A 134 18.22 5.81 7.77
C ILE A 134 17.93 7.26 7.43
N SER A 135 18.00 7.61 6.15
CA SER A 135 17.73 8.96 5.68
C SER A 135 16.33 9.13 5.08
N GLN A 136 15.66 8.05 4.70
CA GLN A 136 14.33 8.07 4.13
C GLN A 136 13.36 7.30 5.03
N ILE A 137 12.18 7.86 5.30
CA ILE A 137 11.06 7.17 5.97
C ILE A 137 9.75 7.43 5.23
N GLN A 138 8.78 6.56 5.43
CA GLN A 138 7.41 6.78 4.98
C GLN A 138 6.49 6.95 6.18
N ILE A 139 5.65 7.99 6.13
CA ILE A 139 4.59 8.20 7.12
C ILE A 139 3.26 7.78 6.49
N ASP A 140 2.61 6.79 7.11
CA ASP A 140 1.29 6.32 6.73
C ASP A 140 0.23 6.91 7.68
N CYS A 141 -0.67 7.73 7.14
CA CYS A 141 -1.76 8.32 7.92
C CYS A 141 -2.98 8.61 7.03
N ASP A 142 -4.15 8.23 7.51
CA ASP A 142 -5.42 8.58 6.89
C ASP A 142 -5.94 9.92 7.45
N TRP A 143 -5.19 11.02 7.22
CA TRP A 143 -5.59 12.34 7.71
C TRP A 143 -6.87 12.84 7.04
N THR A 144 -7.57 13.73 7.73
CA THR A 144 -8.81 14.35 7.27
C THR A 144 -8.68 15.86 7.17
N GLU A 145 -9.73 16.53 6.70
CA GLU A 145 -9.79 18.00 6.67
C GLU A 145 -9.54 18.62 8.05
N SER A 146 -10.07 18.00 9.13
CA SER A 146 -9.94 18.51 10.50
C SER A 146 -8.56 18.28 11.12
N THR A 147 -7.79 17.31 10.65
CA THR A 147 -6.50 16.94 11.24
C THR A 147 -5.28 17.33 10.40
N LYS A 148 -5.52 17.85 9.19
CA LYS A 148 -4.46 18.14 8.21
C LYS A 148 -3.37 19.08 8.75
N TYR A 149 -3.72 20.10 9.54
CA TYR A 149 -2.75 21.09 9.99
C TYR A 149 -1.75 20.49 10.97
N ALA A 150 -2.20 19.75 11.97
CA ALA A 150 -1.32 19.08 12.92
C ALA A 150 -0.49 17.98 12.26
N TYR A 151 -1.08 17.25 11.29
CA TYR A 151 -0.36 16.27 10.50
C TYR A 151 0.74 16.92 9.64
N PHE A 152 0.44 18.01 8.96
CA PHE A 152 1.40 18.72 8.10
C PHE A 152 2.54 19.34 8.90
N GLU A 153 2.24 19.92 10.07
CA GLU A 153 3.25 20.40 11.02
C GLU A 153 4.22 19.27 11.45
N LEU A 154 3.66 18.06 11.72
CA LEU A 154 4.50 16.90 12.01
C LEU A 154 5.42 16.54 10.84
N LEU A 155 4.90 16.54 9.61
CA LEU A 155 5.70 16.26 8.41
C LEU A 155 6.80 17.29 8.21
N GLU A 156 6.53 18.57 8.40
CA GLU A 156 7.53 19.62 8.33
C GLU A 156 8.66 19.39 9.35
N SER A 157 8.30 19.10 10.61
CA SER A 157 9.29 18.79 11.65
C SER A 157 10.10 17.53 11.39
N LEU A 158 9.51 16.48 10.78
CA LEU A 158 10.24 15.26 10.42
C LEU A 158 11.14 15.48 9.18
N SER A 159 10.76 16.39 8.27
CA SER A 159 11.52 16.73 7.06
C SER A 159 12.86 17.39 7.33
N ASP A 160 13.08 17.92 8.53
CA ASP A 160 14.38 18.46 8.96
C ASP A 160 15.48 17.38 9.01
N GLU A 161 15.08 16.11 9.15
CA GLU A 161 15.99 15.00 9.33
C GLU A 161 15.86 13.90 8.28
N PHE A 162 14.62 13.66 7.79
CA PHE A 162 14.34 12.57 6.86
C PHE A 162 13.84 13.06 5.50
N ASP A 163 14.20 12.35 4.44
CA ASP A 163 13.50 12.44 3.16
C ASP A 163 12.17 11.69 3.27
N LEU A 164 11.06 12.43 3.29
CA LEU A 164 9.75 11.86 3.55
C LEU A 164 9.05 11.38 2.29
N ASP A 165 8.47 10.18 2.39
CA ASP A 165 7.38 9.69 1.57
C ASP A 165 6.11 9.63 2.44
N VAL A 166 4.94 9.90 1.89
CA VAL A 166 3.66 9.81 2.60
C VAL A 166 2.66 9.00 1.80
N THR A 167 1.81 8.26 2.49
CA THR A 167 0.70 7.57 1.83
C THR A 167 -0.42 8.52 1.49
N ILE A 168 -1.03 8.33 0.32
CA ILE A 168 -2.14 9.14 -0.19
C ILE A 168 -3.29 8.21 -0.57
N ARG A 169 -4.50 8.49 -0.11
CA ARG A 169 -5.72 7.76 -0.48
C ARG A 169 -6.38 8.36 -1.73
N LEU A 170 -7.15 7.57 -2.47
CA LEU A 170 -7.89 8.03 -3.66
C LEU A 170 -8.78 9.25 -3.37
N HIS A 171 -9.49 9.25 -2.23
CA HIS A 171 -10.33 10.37 -1.85
C HIS A 171 -9.54 11.66 -1.55
N GLN A 172 -8.30 11.55 -1.05
CA GLN A 172 -7.43 12.69 -0.81
C GLN A 172 -6.94 13.32 -2.12
N ILE A 173 -6.79 12.55 -3.19
CA ILE A 173 -6.55 13.08 -4.54
C ILE A 173 -7.77 13.88 -5.02
N LYS A 174 -8.95 13.27 -4.98
CA LYS A 174 -10.20 13.86 -5.49
C LYS A 174 -10.59 15.13 -4.72
N PHE A 175 -10.43 15.13 -3.41
CA PHE A 175 -10.86 16.20 -2.52
C PHE A 175 -9.68 17.01 -1.94
N LYS A 176 -8.57 17.11 -2.69
CA LYS A 176 -7.35 17.79 -2.25
C LYS A 176 -7.56 19.25 -1.79
N GLU A 177 -8.56 19.95 -2.33
CA GLU A 177 -8.89 21.31 -1.91
C GLU A 177 -9.38 21.36 -0.44
N LYS A 178 -9.98 20.27 0.04
CA LYS A 178 -10.41 20.11 1.44
C LYS A 178 -9.33 19.50 2.31
N THR A 179 -8.81 18.36 1.89
CA THR A 179 -7.83 17.60 2.69
C THR A 179 -6.43 18.20 2.68
N GLY A 180 -6.17 19.12 1.76
CA GLY A 180 -4.84 19.68 1.55
C GLY A 180 -3.89 18.73 0.82
N VAL A 181 -2.69 19.23 0.55
CA VAL A 181 -1.58 18.48 -0.03
C VAL A 181 -0.43 18.50 0.97
N PRO A 182 0.09 17.33 1.40
CA PRO A 182 1.20 17.27 2.35
C PRO A 182 2.43 18.04 1.87
N PRO A 183 3.16 18.74 2.76
CA PRO A 183 4.33 19.54 2.42
C PRO A 183 5.59 18.68 2.26
N VAL A 184 5.53 17.67 1.37
CA VAL A 184 6.62 16.72 1.10
C VAL A 184 6.89 16.60 -0.40
N LYS A 185 8.06 16.05 -0.77
CA LYS A 185 8.50 15.99 -2.16
C LYS A 185 7.83 14.88 -2.98
N LYS A 186 7.37 13.80 -2.34
CA LYS A 186 6.79 12.63 -2.99
C LYS A 186 5.77 11.94 -2.08
N GLY A 187 4.90 11.13 -2.69
CA GLY A 187 3.96 10.30 -1.97
C GLY A 187 3.75 8.95 -2.65
N THR A 188 3.03 8.07 -1.99
CA THR A 188 2.64 6.76 -2.48
C THR A 188 1.12 6.64 -2.48
N LEU A 189 0.52 6.56 -3.67
CA LEU A 189 -0.92 6.40 -3.85
C LEU A 189 -1.33 4.97 -3.49
N MET A 190 -2.11 4.82 -2.42
CA MET A 190 -2.64 3.53 -1.99
C MET A 190 -3.91 3.19 -2.77
N VAL A 191 -3.85 2.13 -3.60
CA VAL A 191 -4.94 1.68 -4.46
C VAL A 191 -5.48 0.36 -3.92
N TYR A 192 -5.83 0.36 -2.65
CA TYR A 192 -6.47 -0.75 -1.94
C TYR A 192 -7.29 -0.22 -0.75
N ASN A 193 -8.18 -1.08 -0.22
CA ASN A 193 -9.19 -0.69 0.76
C ASN A 193 -10.04 0.47 0.22
N VAL A 194 -10.50 0.33 -1.03
CA VAL A 194 -11.21 1.39 -1.76
C VAL A 194 -12.72 1.33 -1.61
N GLY A 195 -13.29 0.17 -1.27
CA GLY A 195 -14.72 -0.07 -1.16
C GLY A 195 -15.23 -0.13 0.28
N ASP A 196 -16.55 -0.28 0.42
CA ASP A 196 -17.22 -0.45 1.72
C ASP A 196 -17.22 -1.92 2.15
N LEU A 197 -16.63 -2.21 3.30
CA LEU A 197 -16.63 -3.56 3.92
C LEU A 197 -18.03 -4.10 4.21
N LYS A 198 -19.00 -3.22 4.45
CA LYS A 198 -20.38 -3.61 4.76
C LYS A 198 -21.20 -3.97 3.52
N ASP A 199 -20.79 -3.47 2.37
CA ASP A 199 -21.39 -3.79 1.09
C ASP A 199 -20.83 -5.13 0.58
N PHE A 200 -21.66 -6.17 0.57
CA PHE A 200 -21.24 -7.51 0.15
C PHE A 200 -21.26 -7.70 -1.37
N ASP A 201 -21.83 -6.75 -2.13
CA ASP A 201 -21.91 -6.82 -3.58
C ASP A 201 -20.67 -6.22 -4.28
N GLN A 202 -19.75 -5.61 -3.51
CA GLN A 202 -18.49 -5.09 -4.02
C GLN A 202 -17.28 -5.73 -3.34
N ASN A 203 -16.12 -5.74 -4.01
CA ASN A 203 -14.85 -6.10 -3.39
C ASN A 203 -14.25 -4.85 -2.73
N SER A 204 -14.16 -4.86 -1.39
CA SER A 204 -13.66 -3.71 -0.65
C SER A 204 -12.15 -3.51 -0.77
N ILE A 205 -11.40 -4.55 -1.16
CA ILE A 205 -9.95 -4.43 -1.35
C ILE A 205 -9.69 -3.55 -2.58
N LEU A 206 -10.20 -3.94 -3.75
CA LEU A 206 -9.99 -3.23 -5.01
C LEU A 206 -11.11 -3.52 -5.99
N GLN A 207 -11.64 -2.46 -6.60
CA GLN A 207 -12.57 -2.52 -7.71
C GLN A 207 -12.35 -1.32 -8.62
N ASN A 208 -12.02 -1.57 -9.87
CA ASN A 208 -11.67 -0.51 -10.84
C ASN A 208 -12.82 0.47 -11.08
N SER A 209 -14.07 0.01 -10.99
CA SER A 209 -15.24 0.90 -11.08
C SER A 209 -15.27 1.94 -9.96
N ILE A 210 -14.74 1.60 -8.76
CA ILE A 210 -14.57 2.55 -7.65
C ILE A 210 -13.38 3.46 -7.92
N VAL A 211 -12.24 2.94 -8.38
CA VAL A 211 -11.06 3.76 -8.74
C VAL A 211 -11.44 4.86 -9.73
N LYS A 212 -12.22 4.53 -10.77
CA LYS A 212 -12.72 5.49 -11.79
C LYS A 212 -13.58 6.61 -11.22
N GLN A 213 -14.17 6.45 -10.04
CA GLN A 213 -14.93 7.52 -9.39
C GLN A 213 -14.02 8.60 -8.79
N TYR A 214 -12.76 8.28 -8.53
CA TYR A 214 -11.78 9.17 -7.91
C TYR A 214 -10.75 9.70 -8.92
N ILE A 215 -10.31 8.87 -9.86
CA ILE A 215 -9.23 9.17 -10.80
C ILE A 215 -9.77 9.10 -12.24
N THR A 216 -9.55 10.18 -12.98
CA THR A 216 -9.80 10.29 -14.42
C THR A 216 -8.51 10.67 -15.14
N ALA A 217 -8.50 10.64 -16.48
CA ALA A 217 -7.34 11.02 -17.28
C ALA A 217 -6.84 12.46 -17.00
N ASP A 218 -7.76 13.37 -16.61
CA ASP A 218 -7.46 14.78 -16.32
C ASP A 218 -7.12 15.05 -14.86
N THR A 219 -7.15 14.03 -14.00
CA THR A 219 -6.83 14.18 -12.58
C THR A 219 -5.39 14.65 -12.41
N LYS A 220 -5.18 15.69 -11.59
CA LYS A 220 -3.86 16.24 -11.27
C LYS A 220 -3.63 16.29 -9.76
N TYR A 221 -2.42 15.99 -9.37
CA TYR A 221 -1.94 16.14 -8.00
C TYR A 221 -0.56 16.83 -8.01
N PRO A 222 -0.25 17.77 -7.10
CA PRO A 222 0.93 18.64 -7.24
C PRO A 222 2.23 18.01 -6.74
N MET A 223 2.29 16.69 -6.60
CA MET A 223 3.53 15.96 -6.32
C MET A 223 3.59 14.65 -7.11
N PRO A 224 4.79 14.10 -7.40
CA PRO A 224 4.94 12.78 -7.99
C PRO A 224 4.50 11.71 -6.99
N LEU A 225 3.78 10.68 -7.49
CA LEU A 225 3.27 9.59 -6.67
C LEU A 225 3.83 8.25 -7.15
N ASN A 226 4.36 7.46 -6.24
CA ASN A 226 4.47 6.03 -6.45
C ASN A 226 3.08 5.40 -6.37
N ILE A 227 2.92 4.16 -6.82
CA ILE A 227 1.64 3.46 -6.70
C ILE A 227 1.79 2.21 -5.83
N ALA A 228 0.89 2.04 -4.86
CA ALA A 228 0.80 0.83 -4.04
C ALA A 228 -0.44 0.02 -4.43
N LEU A 229 -0.21 -1.22 -4.88
CA LEU A 229 -1.21 -2.18 -5.34
C LEU A 229 -1.35 -3.35 -4.35
N PRO A 230 -2.55 -3.90 -4.16
CA PRO A 230 -2.77 -4.98 -3.20
C PRO A 230 -2.30 -6.33 -3.72
N LEU A 231 -1.75 -7.14 -2.79
CA LEU A 231 -1.45 -8.56 -2.98
C LEU A 231 -2.00 -9.39 -1.81
N PHE A 232 -3.14 -9.03 -1.26
CA PHE A 232 -3.72 -9.74 -0.14
C PHE A 232 -5.16 -10.16 -0.42
N SER A 233 -5.66 -11.07 0.39
CA SER A 233 -7.05 -11.48 0.41
C SER A 233 -7.56 -11.43 1.84
N GLN A 234 -8.87 -11.33 2.02
CA GLN A 234 -9.48 -11.27 3.34
C GLN A 234 -10.84 -11.94 3.38
N THR A 235 -11.20 -12.45 4.55
CA THR A 235 -12.54 -12.94 4.86
C THR A 235 -13.25 -11.87 5.68
N VAL A 236 -14.35 -11.35 5.17
CA VAL A 236 -15.19 -10.37 5.86
C VAL A 236 -16.37 -11.10 6.50
N ILE A 237 -16.54 -10.95 7.79
CA ILE A 237 -17.65 -11.54 8.55
C ILE A 237 -18.56 -10.41 8.99
N LYS A 238 -19.86 -10.55 8.74
CA LYS A 238 -20.90 -9.62 9.16
C LYS A 238 -21.87 -10.32 10.11
N ASN A 239 -22.00 -9.81 11.33
CA ASN A 239 -22.96 -10.34 12.27
C ASN A 239 -24.38 -9.76 12.05
N LYS A 240 -25.35 -10.23 12.85
CA LYS A 240 -26.76 -9.78 12.78
C LYS A 240 -26.95 -8.28 13.04
N ASP A 241 -26.03 -7.64 13.74
CA ASP A 241 -26.04 -6.19 14.05
C ASP A 241 -25.29 -5.36 13.01
N ASN A 242 -24.92 -5.95 11.85
CA ASN A 242 -24.10 -5.33 10.81
C ASN A 242 -22.70 -4.91 11.29
N LYS A 243 -22.18 -5.49 12.37
CA LYS A 243 -20.80 -5.31 12.79
C LYS A 243 -19.89 -6.18 11.94
N ILE A 244 -18.76 -5.61 11.54
CA ILE A 244 -17.79 -6.25 10.65
C ILE A 244 -16.59 -6.75 11.45
N LYS A 245 -16.16 -7.97 11.12
CA LYS A 245 -14.86 -8.55 11.50
C LYS A 245 -14.10 -8.92 10.23
N ILE A 246 -12.83 -8.55 10.17
CA ILE A 246 -11.93 -8.94 9.08
C ILE A 246 -11.00 -10.03 9.62
N ILE A 247 -10.80 -11.08 8.83
CA ILE A 247 -9.79 -12.12 9.05
C ILE A 247 -8.88 -12.11 7.83
N ASN A 248 -7.59 -11.94 8.05
CA ASN A 248 -6.58 -11.94 6.99
C ASN A 248 -6.55 -13.30 6.28
N SER A 249 -6.41 -13.26 4.97
CA SER A 249 -6.46 -14.39 4.05
C SER A 249 -7.83 -15.05 3.89
N VAL A 250 -8.01 -15.70 2.76
CA VAL A 250 -9.18 -16.53 2.42
C VAL A 250 -8.80 -17.99 2.56
N ASP A 251 -9.66 -18.77 3.19
CA ASP A 251 -9.61 -20.22 3.25
C ASP A 251 -10.90 -20.79 2.62
N ARG A 252 -10.98 -20.66 1.30
CA ARG A 252 -12.13 -21.07 0.50
C ARG A 252 -12.55 -22.53 0.72
N PRO A 253 -11.62 -23.53 0.76
CA PRO A 253 -11.99 -24.92 1.01
C PRO A 253 -12.77 -25.14 2.31
N THR A 254 -12.47 -24.41 3.38
CA THR A 254 -13.26 -24.51 4.62
C THR A 254 -14.71 -24.11 4.39
N PHE A 255 -14.96 -23.00 3.70
CA PHE A 255 -16.34 -22.53 3.47
C PHE A 255 -17.12 -23.38 2.48
N GLU A 256 -16.45 -24.00 1.52
CA GLU A 256 -17.08 -24.85 0.50
C GLU A 256 -17.39 -26.28 1.01
N ASN A 257 -16.60 -26.80 1.95
CA ASN A 257 -16.69 -28.20 2.37
C ASN A 257 -17.28 -28.41 3.77
N ASP A 258 -17.33 -27.38 4.61
CA ASP A 258 -17.87 -27.50 5.96
C ASP A 258 -19.38 -27.22 5.98
N LYS A 259 -20.17 -28.21 6.45
CA LYS A 259 -21.64 -28.17 6.56
C LYS A 259 -22.21 -27.04 7.43
N HIS A 260 -21.36 -26.31 8.17
CA HIS A 260 -21.79 -25.16 8.97
C HIS A 260 -21.96 -23.92 8.11
N PHE A 261 -21.49 -23.96 6.85
CA PHE A 261 -21.60 -22.86 5.91
C PHE A 261 -22.45 -23.26 4.70
N LYS A 262 -23.31 -22.35 4.25
CA LYS A 262 -24.08 -22.47 3.03
C LYS A 262 -23.59 -21.43 2.03
N GLN A 263 -23.20 -21.89 0.86
CA GLN A 263 -22.81 -20.99 -0.23
C GLN A 263 -24.04 -20.25 -0.75
N ILE A 264 -23.94 -18.92 -0.88
CA ILE A 264 -24.95 -18.04 -1.45
C ILE A 264 -24.59 -17.72 -2.91
N ASN A 265 -23.33 -17.40 -3.16
CA ASN A 265 -22.75 -17.20 -4.50
C ASN A 265 -21.25 -17.54 -4.47
N THR A 266 -20.50 -17.17 -5.52
CA THR A 266 -19.07 -17.50 -5.66
C THR A 266 -18.18 -16.94 -4.55
N SER A 267 -18.58 -15.84 -3.91
CA SER A 267 -17.79 -15.15 -2.87
C SER A 267 -18.50 -15.02 -1.52
N GLN A 268 -19.77 -15.39 -1.44
CA GLN A 268 -20.57 -15.17 -0.23
C GLN A 268 -21.12 -16.48 0.33
N PHE A 269 -21.07 -16.58 1.66
CA PHE A 269 -21.57 -17.71 2.43
C PHE A 269 -22.39 -17.20 3.63
N GLU A 270 -23.23 -18.07 4.16
CA GLU A 270 -23.99 -17.86 5.38
C GLU A 270 -23.67 -18.95 6.39
N VAL A 271 -23.53 -18.60 7.65
CA VAL A 271 -23.40 -19.56 8.75
C VAL A 271 -24.77 -20.14 9.02
N VAL A 272 -24.96 -21.43 8.76
CA VAL A 272 -26.25 -22.13 8.97
C VAL A 272 -26.32 -22.88 10.29
N LYS A 273 -25.21 -23.00 10.99
CA LYS A 273 -25.09 -23.58 12.33
C LYS A 273 -23.89 -23.00 13.04
N ASP A 274 -24.03 -22.68 14.31
CA ASP A 274 -22.96 -22.16 15.16
C ASP A 274 -21.67 -22.98 15.01
N THR A 275 -20.55 -22.29 14.84
CA THR A 275 -19.24 -22.92 14.60
C THR A 275 -18.08 -22.06 15.05
N LEU A 276 -16.85 -22.60 14.99
CA LEU A 276 -15.60 -21.87 15.19
C LEU A 276 -14.84 -21.75 13.87
N TYR A 277 -14.36 -20.55 13.58
CA TYR A 277 -13.47 -20.32 12.44
C TYR A 277 -12.27 -19.47 12.87
N LYS A 278 -11.06 -20.03 12.72
CA LYS A 278 -9.79 -19.36 13.10
C LYS A 278 -9.83 -18.74 14.52
N GLY A 279 -10.44 -19.43 15.47
CA GLY A 279 -10.55 -18.99 16.87
C GLY A 279 -11.70 -18.01 17.15
N PHE A 280 -12.52 -17.68 16.17
CA PHE A 280 -13.71 -16.83 16.35
C PHE A 280 -14.97 -17.69 16.35
N TYR A 281 -15.85 -17.45 17.32
CA TYR A 281 -17.18 -18.04 17.35
C TYR A 281 -18.08 -17.30 16.37
N LEU A 282 -18.69 -18.06 15.46
CA LEU A 282 -19.61 -17.58 14.44
C LEU A 282 -21.00 -18.15 14.74
N SER A 283 -21.96 -17.25 14.90
CA SER A 283 -23.36 -17.67 15.13
C SER A 283 -24.11 -17.86 13.81
N GLU A 284 -25.13 -18.68 13.86
CA GLU A 284 -26.10 -18.87 12.76
C GLU A 284 -26.59 -17.51 12.21
N ALA A 285 -26.78 -17.42 10.90
CA ALA A 285 -27.15 -16.23 10.13
C ALA A 285 -26.08 -15.12 10.06
N TYR A 286 -24.82 -15.40 10.45
CA TYR A 286 -23.72 -14.50 10.09
C TYR A 286 -23.41 -14.63 8.60
N GLY A 287 -23.21 -13.48 7.94
CA GLY A 287 -22.74 -13.42 6.55
C GLY A 287 -21.22 -13.50 6.47
N ILE A 288 -20.73 -14.21 5.48
CA ILE A 288 -19.31 -14.35 5.16
C ILE A 288 -19.09 -13.85 3.73
N LYS A 289 -18.11 -12.99 3.50
CA LYS A 289 -17.65 -12.59 2.18
C LYS A 289 -16.17 -12.91 2.03
N LEU A 290 -15.82 -13.64 0.99
CA LEU A 290 -14.43 -13.92 0.60
C LEU A 290 -13.99 -12.88 -0.42
N GLU A 291 -12.99 -12.08 -0.08
CA GLU A 291 -12.43 -11.09 -0.96
C GLU A 291 -11.05 -11.53 -1.45
N GLU A 292 -11.02 -11.93 -2.69
CA GLU A 292 -9.83 -12.30 -3.46
C GLU A 292 -9.71 -11.36 -4.66
N LEU A 293 -8.49 -11.17 -5.17
CA LEU A 293 -8.24 -10.28 -6.29
C LEU A 293 -7.91 -11.04 -7.55
N ALA A 294 -8.61 -10.71 -8.62
CA ALA A 294 -8.22 -11.12 -9.97
C ALA A 294 -7.05 -10.24 -10.44
N VAL A 295 -6.07 -10.85 -11.13
CA VAL A 295 -4.95 -10.12 -11.75
C VAL A 295 -5.46 -9.02 -12.70
N THR A 296 -6.54 -9.30 -13.45
CA THR A 296 -7.19 -8.33 -14.35
C THR A 296 -7.63 -7.06 -13.62
N GLU A 297 -8.20 -7.19 -12.41
CA GLU A 297 -8.67 -6.05 -11.62
C GLU A 297 -7.52 -5.14 -11.18
N ILE A 298 -6.37 -5.74 -10.81
CA ILE A 298 -5.16 -4.99 -10.46
C ILE A 298 -4.63 -4.25 -11.70
N VAL A 299 -4.54 -4.94 -12.84
CA VAL A 299 -4.04 -4.37 -14.10
C VAL A 299 -4.94 -3.25 -14.62
N ASP A 300 -6.26 -3.44 -14.59
CA ASP A 300 -7.22 -2.45 -15.04
C ASP A 300 -7.20 -1.19 -14.16
N SER A 301 -7.09 -1.36 -12.85
CA SER A 301 -6.98 -0.25 -11.90
C SER A 301 -5.66 0.52 -12.09
N TYR A 302 -4.55 -0.19 -12.28
CA TYR A 302 -3.27 0.42 -12.61
C TYR A 302 -3.33 1.23 -13.90
N ASN A 303 -3.89 0.65 -14.97
CA ASN A 303 -4.01 1.32 -16.27
C ASN A 303 -4.92 2.56 -16.20
N THR A 304 -6.00 2.50 -15.43
CA THR A 304 -6.87 3.66 -15.17
C THR A 304 -6.07 4.82 -14.56
N ILE A 305 -5.23 4.54 -13.56
CA ILE A 305 -4.43 5.56 -12.90
C ILE A 305 -3.26 6.05 -13.77
N LYS A 306 -2.61 5.14 -14.51
CA LYS A 306 -1.51 5.47 -15.42
C LYS A 306 -1.90 6.47 -16.51
N GLN A 307 -3.15 6.42 -16.99
CA GLN A 307 -3.70 7.38 -17.96
C GLN A 307 -3.70 8.82 -17.45
N SER A 308 -3.84 9.04 -16.15
CA SER A 308 -3.80 10.37 -15.53
C SER A 308 -2.39 10.98 -15.44
N LYS A 309 -1.33 10.20 -15.67
CA LYS A 309 0.08 10.59 -15.51
C LYS A 309 0.44 11.06 -14.09
N LEU A 310 -0.31 10.64 -13.09
CA LEU A 310 -0.05 10.95 -11.68
C LEU A 310 1.14 10.17 -11.12
N ILE A 311 1.33 8.93 -11.60
CA ILE A 311 2.26 7.98 -11.00
C ILE A 311 3.63 7.97 -11.70
N THR A 312 4.65 7.71 -10.89
CA THR A 312 6.01 7.41 -11.32
C THR A 312 6.09 5.98 -11.88
N ASN A 313 7.30 5.49 -12.09
CA ASN A 313 7.54 4.09 -12.49
C ASN A 313 7.82 3.15 -11.29
N GLU A 314 7.74 3.62 -10.04
CA GLU A 314 7.85 2.76 -8.86
C GLU A 314 6.48 2.20 -8.46
N ILE A 315 6.42 0.86 -8.40
CA ILE A 315 5.24 0.09 -8.01
C ILE A 315 5.55 -0.62 -6.70
N LEU A 316 4.75 -0.36 -5.68
CA LEU A 316 4.82 -1.04 -4.40
C LEU A 316 3.71 -2.09 -4.32
N PHE A 317 4.03 -3.28 -3.84
CA PHE A 317 3.01 -4.29 -3.55
C PHE A 317 2.73 -4.38 -2.04
N TYR A 318 1.48 -4.23 -1.66
CA TYR A 318 1.00 -4.40 -0.30
C TYR A 318 0.31 -5.76 -0.17
N HIS A 319 0.85 -6.73 0.54
CA HIS A 319 2.19 -6.77 1.14
C HIS A 319 2.80 -8.17 0.94
N LEU A 320 4.04 -8.40 1.39
CA LEU A 320 4.64 -9.74 1.42
C LEU A 320 3.81 -10.64 2.33
N ASP A 321 2.91 -11.43 1.70
CA ASP A 321 2.08 -12.44 2.35
C ASP A 321 2.23 -13.79 1.67
N LYS A 322 2.47 -14.84 2.45
CA LYS A 322 2.76 -16.18 1.95
C LYS A 322 1.61 -16.75 1.09
N ASN A 323 0.38 -16.59 1.56
CA ASN A 323 -0.78 -17.19 0.89
C ASN A 323 -1.05 -16.48 -0.45
N SER A 324 -1.00 -15.16 -0.46
CA SER A 324 -1.22 -14.36 -1.66
C SER A 324 -0.16 -14.61 -2.73
N LEU A 325 1.13 -14.65 -2.33
CA LEU A 325 2.23 -14.92 -3.24
C LEU A 325 2.23 -16.34 -3.82
N SER A 326 1.61 -17.30 -3.12
CA SER A 326 1.47 -18.67 -3.64
C SER A 326 0.42 -18.79 -4.75
N ASN A 327 -0.50 -17.83 -4.85
CA ASN A 327 -1.64 -17.86 -5.77
C ASN A 327 -1.48 -16.91 -6.97
N ILE A 328 -0.41 -16.11 -7.03
CA ILE A 328 -0.19 -15.10 -8.07
C ILE A 328 1.13 -15.37 -8.79
N ASN A 329 1.10 -15.40 -10.11
CA ASN A 329 2.31 -15.30 -10.93
C ASN A 329 2.77 -13.83 -10.98
N LEU A 330 3.66 -13.47 -10.07
CA LEU A 330 4.08 -12.09 -9.87
C LEU A 330 4.85 -11.52 -11.06
N SER A 331 5.68 -12.35 -11.74
CA SER A 331 6.39 -11.93 -12.95
C SER A 331 5.43 -11.55 -14.06
N GLU A 332 4.42 -12.38 -14.30
CA GLU A 332 3.38 -12.10 -15.28
C GLU A 332 2.55 -10.85 -14.93
N LEU A 333 2.23 -10.66 -13.63
CA LEU A 333 1.56 -9.44 -13.18
C LEU A 333 2.40 -8.20 -13.50
N VAL A 334 3.68 -8.19 -13.13
CA VAL A 334 4.58 -7.03 -13.36
C VAL A 334 4.76 -6.74 -14.85
N GLU A 335 4.78 -7.74 -15.71
CA GLU A 335 4.82 -7.55 -17.17
C GLU A 335 3.58 -6.87 -17.71
N LYS A 336 2.39 -7.16 -17.15
CA LYS A 336 1.10 -6.59 -17.57
C LYS A 336 0.87 -5.16 -17.06
N LEU A 337 1.53 -4.74 -15.96
CA LEU A 337 1.44 -3.38 -15.43
C LEU A 337 2.28 -2.41 -16.27
#